data_2786e2914ca39fa4932ef3683ff1b6a5
#
_entry.id   2786e2914ca39fa4932ef3683ff1b6a5
#
_cell.length_a   1.000
_cell.length_b   1.000
_cell.length_c   1.000
_cell.angle_alpha   90.00
_cell.angle_beta   90.00
_cell.angle_gamma   90.00
#
_symmetry.space_group_name_H-M   'P 1'
#
loop_
_entity.id
_entity.type
_entity.pdbx_description
1 polymer ?
#
loop_
_entity_poly.entity_id
_entity_poly.type
_entity_poly.pdbx_seq_one_letter_code
_entity_poly.pdbx_strand_id
1 'polypeptide(L)'
;MPSRQKRAFALVLVALLLVTFIPFRSRADEGMFLPDAIASLPWDKLARRGMKLKPTDLYNPNGVSIKDAVVIVDGGTGEFVSPEGLLLTNHHVAFDALVAASTTANNYGQTGYLAKTRAEELPAKGYSVTITQDLKDVTGDILNGITDTMPAQERARAIQTKIQAMEAQGANEDEGIMVRVLPMNEGLSYYRFTYLVLPDVRIVYAPPKNIGFFGGDPDNFEWPRHDGDFTFMRVYTGPNGKPAEYSAANVPYKPKKFLSLSMGGVKEGDIVMPFLIDTLRYQIETLQNAGKNDPALAVKLQSTIFGLSNDLKNYEGSVIAMRRADIVDKKRAEEAVFTQWVNADPARKAKYGEVLPTLAKA
;
A
#
# COMPACT_ATOMS: atom_id res chain seq x y z
N MET A 1 9.92 65.02 -16.24
CA MET A 1 9.53 63.78 -16.99
C MET A 1 10.60 62.74 -16.79
N PRO A 2 10.31 61.49 -16.43
CA PRO A 2 11.30 60.46 -16.31
C PRO A 2 11.93 60.15 -17.68
N SER A 3 13.26 60.01 -17.71
CA SER A 3 13.98 59.77 -18.94
C SER A 3 13.49 58.49 -19.66
N ARG A 4 13.60 58.44 -21.00
CA ARG A 4 13.19 57.25 -21.81
C ARG A 4 13.78 55.94 -21.27
N GLN A 5 15.00 55.99 -20.71
CA GLN A 5 15.65 54.84 -20.09
C GLN A 5 14.94 54.33 -18.80
N LYS A 6 14.47 55.25 -17.93
CA LYS A 6 13.71 54.87 -16.73
C LYS A 6 12.35 54.25 -17.07
N ARG A 7 11.69 54.68 -18.14
CA ARG A 7 10.44 54.06 -18.65
C ARG A 7 10.67 52.71 -19.25
N ALA A 8 11.76 52.52 -20.02
CA ALA A 8 12.12 51.22 -20.57
C ALA A 8 12.46 50.21 -19.46
N PHE A 9 13.22 50.64 -18.43
CA PHE A 9 13.55 49.79 -17.29
C PHE A 9 12.31 49.41 -16.49
N ALA A 10 11.37 50.31 -16.24
CA ALA A 10 10.12 50.04 -15.56
C ALA A 10 9.24 49.06 -16.37
N LEU A 11 9.18 49.17 -17.70
CA LEU A 11 8.46 48.25 -18.56
C LEU A 11 9.04 46.83 -18.54
N VAL A 12 10.39 46.71 -18.54
CA VAL A 12 11.08 45.43 -18.43
C VAL A 12 10.84 44.79 -17.07
N LEU A 13 10.83 45.57 -15.99
CA LEU A 13 10.54 45.08 -14.63
C LEU A 13 9.11 44.61 -14.49
N VAL A 14 8.15 45.34 -15.08
CA VAL A 14 6.72 44.93 -15.10
C VAL A 14 6.52 43.67 -15.95
N ALA A 15 7.20 43.55 -17.09
CA ALA A 15 7.16 42.35 -17.92
C ALA A 15 7.75 41.13 -17.21
N LEU A 16 8.90 41.31 -16.49
CA LEU A 16 9.47 40.26 -15.64
C LEU A 16 8.55 39.85 -14.50
N LEU A 17 7.90 40.81 -13.82
CA LEU A 17 6.92 40.55 -12.80
C LEU A 17 5.68 39.80 -13.35
N LEU A 18 5.20 40.16 -14.54
CA LEU A 18 4.09 39.47 -15.19
C LEU A 18 4.42 38.03 -15.58
N VAL A 19 5.68 37.74 -15.96
CA VAL A 19 6.16 36.38 -16.26
C VAL A 19 6.21 35.52 -14.98
N THR A 20 6.53 36.13 -13.81
CA THR A 20 6.50 35.38 -12.51
C THR A 20 5.11 35.11 -12.00
N PHE A 21 4.07 35.81 -12.49
CA PHE A 21 2.68 35.56 -12.17
C PHE A 21 1.93 34.68 -13.19
N ILE A 22 2.60 34.14 -14.21
CA ILE A 22 2.00 33.09 -15.01
C ILE A 22 1.98 31.87 -14.07
N PRO A 23 0.80 31.44 -13.57
CA PRO A 23 0.75 30.20 -12.81
C PRO A 23 1.24 29.13 -13.79
N PHE A 24 2.41 28.56 -13.55
CA PHE A 24 2.74 27.25 -14.07
C PHE A 24 1.62 26.36 -13.55
N ARG A 25 0.57 26.17 -14.32
CA ARG A 25 -0.35 25.09 -14.11
C ARG A 25 0.46 23.84 -14.35
N SER A 26 1.09 23.34 -13.30
CA SER A 26 1.42 21.94 -13.19
C SER A 26 0.10 21.23 -13.46
N ARG A 27 -0.07 20.74 -14.66
CA ARG A 27 -1.14 19.78 -14.96
C ARG A 27 -0.63 18.48 -14.35
N ALA A 28 -0.96 18.29 -13.09
CA ALA A 28 -0.89 16.98 -12.51
C ALA A 28 -1.81 16.10 -13.37
N ASP A 29 -1.23 15.16 -14.07
CA ASP A 29 -1.97 14.07 -14.70
C ASP A 29 -2.24 13.00 -13.62
N GLU A 30 -2.52 13.45 -12.41
CA GLU A 30 -2.74 12.66 -11.22
C GLU A 30 -4.22 12.33 -11.08
N GLY A 31 -4.51 11.16 -10.58
CA GLY A 31 -5.85 10.71 -10.25
C GLY A 31 -5.84 9.24 -9.89
N MET A 32 -6.69 8.87 -8.92
CA MET A 32 -7.00 7.48 -8.64
C MET A 32 -8.34 7.15 -9.29
N PHE A 33 -8.36 6.07 -10.05
CA PHE A 33 -9.52 5.67 -10.81
C PHE A 33 -9.93 4.26 -10.39
N LEU A 34 -11.22 4.09 -10.10
CA LEU A 34 -11.78 2.76 -9.95
C LEU A 34 -11.63 1.99 -11.27
N PRO A 35 -11.51 0.66 -11.23
CA PRO A 35 -11.32 -0.15 -12.43
C PRO A 35 -12.38 0.06 -13.51
N ASP A 36 -13.64 0.27 -13.13
CA ASP A 36 -14.75 0.55 -14.04
C ASP A 36 -14.68 1.96 -14.67
N ALA A 37 -14.04 2.92 -13.99
CA ALA A 37 -13.82 4.27 -14.51
C ALA A 37 -12.67 4.35 -15.52
N ILE A 38 -11.85 3.31 -15.68
CA ILE A 38 -10.69 3.29 -16.59
C ILE A 38 -11.13 3.58 -18.04
N ALA A 39 -12.29 3.10 -18.46
CA ALA A 39 -12.80 3.34 -19.80
C ALA A 39 -13.06 4.83 -20.08
N SER A 40 -13.32 5.64 -19.07
CA SER A 40 -13.60 7.08 -19.17
C SER A 40 -12.37 7.98 -19.21
N LEU A 41 -11.18 7.41 -19.04
CA LEU A 41 -9.93 8.16 -19.11
C LEU A 41 -9.71 8.81 -20.49
N PRO A 42 -8.95 9.90 -20.58
CA PRO A 42 -8.71 10.59 -21.87
C PRO A 42 -7.71 9.79 -22.73
N TRP A 43 -8.11 8.65 -23.23
CA TRP A 43 -7.27 7.69 -23.95
C TRP A 43 -6.53 8.29 -25.15
N ASP A 44 -7.15 9.23 -25.88
CA ASP A 44 -6.49 9.94 -26.98
C ASP A 44 -5.27 10.75 -26.50
N LYS A 45 -5.34 11.32 -25.31
CA LYS A 45 -4.19 12.04 -24.71
C LYS A 45 -3.11 11.07 -24.26
N LEU A 46 -3.52 9.97 -23.63
CA LEU A 46 -2.61 8.91 -23.19
C LEU A 46 -1.88 8.27 -24.38
N ALA A 47 -2.59 7.97 -25.46
CA ALA A 47 -2.00 7.44 -26.69
C ALA A 47 -0.96 8.39 -27.30
N ARG A 48 -1.25 9.71 -27.35
CA ARG A 48 -0.27 10.71 -27.82
C ARG A 48 0.98 10.80 -26.95
N ARG A 49 0.89 10.41 -25.69
CA ARG A 49 2.03 10.33 -24.76
C ARG A 49 2.76 8.99 -24.78
N GLY A 50 2.35 8.08 -25.66
CA GLY A 50 3.02 6.79 -25.85
C GLY A 50 2.31 5.60 -25.21
N MET A 51 1.10 5.77 -24.63
CA MET A 51 0.30 4.64 -24.15
C MET A 51 -0.07 3.72 -25.31
N LYS A 52 0.29 2.45 -25.18
CA LYS A 52 0.01 1.40 -26.18
C LYS A 52 -1.11 0.46 -25.73
N LEU A 53 -1.49 0.51 -24.45
CA LEU A 53 -2.56 -0.32 -23.89
C LEU A 53 -3.92 0.28 -24.21
N LYS A 54 -4.93 -0.58 -24.29
CA LYS A 54 -6.35 -0.23 -24.38
C LYS A 54 -6.99 -0.27 -23.00
N PRO A 55 -8.16 0.37 -22.80
CA PRO A 55 -8.90 0.28 -21.54
C PRO A 55 -9.09 -1.17 -21.05
N THR A 56 -9.48 -2.05 -21.98
CA THR A 56 -9.73 -3.47 -21.71
C THR A 56 -8.48 -4.28 -21.38
N ASP A 57 -7.28 -3.78 -21.70
CA ASP A 57 -6.03 -4.42 -21.29
C ASP A 57 -5.77 -4.19 -19.80
N LEU A 58 -6.22 -3.05 -19.25
CA LEU A 58 -6.09 -2.70 -17.84
C LEU A 58 -7.20 -3.34 -17.00
N TYR A 59 -8.44 -3.16 -17.43
CA TYR A 59 -9.61 -3.72 -16.78
C TYR A 59 -10.61 -4.23 -17.79
N ASN A 60 -10.94 -5.51 -17.72
CA ASN A 60 -11.95 -6.15 -18.54
C ASN A 60 -12.92 -6.93 -17.63
N PRO A 61 -14.16 -6.46 -17.46
CA PRO A 61 -15.13 -7.14 -16.61
C PRO A 61 -15.54 -8.52 -17.17
N ASN A 62 -15.37 -8.74 -18.49
CA ASN A 62 -15.79 -9.96 -19.17
C ASN A 62 -14.60 -10.83 -19.61
N GLY A 63 -13.38 -10.52 -19.20
CA GLY A 63 -12.20 -11.25 -19.67
C GLY A 63 -10.95 -10.98 -18.81
N VAL A 64 -9.84 -11.56 -19.26
CA VAL A 64 -8.54 -11.39 -18.60
C VAL A 64 -7.95 -10.03 -18.93
N SER A 65 -7.41 -9.36 -17.94
CA SER A 65 -6.75 -8.06 -18.04
C SER A 65 -5.59 -7.94 -17.05
N ILE A 66 -4.92 -6.80 -17.01
CA ILE A 66 -3.82 -6.54 -16.05
C ILE A 66 -4.29 -6.67 -14.60
N LYS A 67 -5.54 -6.33 -14.28
CA LYS A 67 -6.10 -6.52 -12.93
C LYS A 67 -5.93 -7.96 -12.39
N ASP A 68 -5.93 -8.96 -13.28
CA ASP A 68 -5.80 -10.36 -12.87
C ASP A 68 -4.36 -10.77 -12.49
N ALA A 69 -3.40 -9.88 -12.78
CA ALA A 69 -2.01 -10.05 -12.35
C ALA A 69 -1.72 -9.33 -11.03
N VAL A 70 -2.53 -8.31 -10.66
CA VAL A 70 -2.32 -7.50 -9.46
C VAL A 70 -3.11 -8.08 -8.30
N VAL A 71 -2.46 -8.20 -7.15
CA VAL A 71 -3.00 -8.91 -5.99
C VAL A 71 -2.73 -8.15 -4.69
N ILE A 72 -3.48 -8.47 -3.65
CA ILE A 72 -3.20 -8.04 -2.28
C ILE A 72 -2.35 -9.13 -1.61
N VAL A 73 -1.24 -8.74 -1.01
CA VAL A 73 -0.34 -9.59 -0.25
C VAL A 73 -0.33 -9.09 1.18
N ASP A 74 -1.07 -9.75 2.06
CA ASP A 74 -1.17 -9.40 3.49
C ASP A 74 -1.38 -7.89 3.75
N GLY A 75 -2.27 -7.26 2.99
CA GLY A 75 -2.58 -5.82 3.08
C GLY A 75 -1.71 -4.90 2.21
N GLY A 76 -0.61 -5.39 1.63
CA GLY A 76 0.17 -4.68 0.63
C GLY A 76 -0.21 -5.07 -0.81
N THR A 77 0.39 -4.42 -1.79
CA THR A 77 0.20 -4.75 -3.21
C THR A 77 1.32 -5.65 -3.70
N GLY A 78 0.99 -6.59 -4.57
CA GLY A 78 1.94 -7.40 -5.33
C GLY A 78 1.41 -7.73 -6.71
N GLU A 79 2.26 -8.30 -7.55
CA GLU A 79 1.88 -8.73 -8.88
C GLU A 79 2.50 -10.07 -9.24
N PHE A 80 1.71 -10.90 -9.93
CA PHE A 80 2.27 -12.12 -10.53
C PHE A 80 3.22 -11.77 -11.67
N VAL A 81 4.42 -12.36 -11.63
CA VAL A 81 5.48 -12.16 -12.63
C VAL A 81 5.88 -13.45 -13.35
N SER A 82 5.17 -14.54 -13.09
CA SER A 82 5.36 -15.81 -13.81
C SER A 82 4.07 -16.61 -13.93
N PRO A 83 3.99 -17.56 -14.89
CA PRO A 83 2.83 -18.44 -15.03
C PRO A 83 2.72 -19.50 -13.92
N GLU A 84 3.68 -19.56 -13.00
CA GLU A 84 3.76 -20.53 -11.91
C GLU A 84 3.69 -19.85 -10.53
N GLY A 85 2.87 -18.82 -10.41
CA GLY A 85 2.52 -18.19 -9.14
C GLY A 85 3.64 -17.41 -8.46
N LEU A 86 4.78 -17.15 -9.15
CA LEU A 86 5.80 -16.23 -8.63
C LEU A 86 5.23 -14.83 -8.66
N LEU A 87 5.25 -14.16 -7.52
CA LEU A 87 4.81 -12.78 -7.36
C LEU A 87 5.96 -11.90 -6.86
N LEU A 88 5.89 -10.63 -7.21
CA LEU A 88 6.76 -9.56 -6.75
C LEU A 88 5.95 -8.66 -5.81
N THR A 89 6.53 -8.29 -4.68
CA THR A 89 5.98 -7.32 -3.73
C THR A 89 7.12 -6.55 -3.06
N ASN A 90 6.81 -5.62 -2.16
CA ASN A 90 7.83 -4.88 -1.44
C ASN A 90 8.51 -5.73 -0.36
N HIS A 91 9.76 -5.39 -0.02
CA HIS A 91 10.49 -5.99 1.08
C HIS A 91 9.79 -5.72 2.42
N HIS A 92 9.31 -4.49 2.65
CA HIS A 92 8.59 -4.15 3.88
C HIS A 92 7.27 -4.92 4.03
N VAL A 93 6.56 -5.24 2.92
CA VAL A 93 5.36 -6.09 2.94
C VAL A 93 5.69 -7.51 3.41
N ALA A 94 6.79 -8.09 2.91
CA ALA A 94 7.20 -9.46 3.26
C ALA A 94 8.05 -9.57 4.53
N PHE A 95 8.41 -8.43 5.17
CA PHE A 95 9.38 -8.39 6.26
C PHE A 95 8.96 -9.25 7.46
N ASP A 96 7.68 -9.23 7.82
CA ASP A 96 7.16 -10.00 8.93
C ASP A 96 7.23 -11.50 8.69
N ALA A 97 7.01 -11.94 7.45
CA ALA A 97 7.21 -13.34 7.07
C ALA A 97 8.68 -13.77 7.19
N LEU A 98 9.62 -12.89 6.80
CA LEU A 98 11.06 -13.14 6.97
C LEU A 98 11.45 -13.27 8.44
N VAL A 99 10.93 -12.38 9.28
CA VAL A 99 11.17 -12.42 10.74
C VAL A 99 10.57 -13.67 11.35
N ALA A 100 9.33 -14.05 10.97
CA ALA A 100 8.66 -15.24 11.47
C ALA A 100 9.35 -16.55 11.04
N ALA A 101 9.97 -16.57 9.86
CA ALA A 101 10.75 -17.69 9.36
C ALA A 101 12.17 -17.76 9.95
N SER A 102 12.66 -16.69 10.60
CA SER A 102 14.00 -16.62 11.17
C SER A 102 14.15 -17.50 12.40
N THR A 103 15.37 -17.95 12.63
CA THR A 103 15.79 -18.71 13.82
C THR A 103 16.99 -18.01 14.45
N THR A 104 17.42 -18.48 15.64
CA THR A 104 18.65 -18.00 16.29
C THR A 104 19.90 -18.20 15.43
N ALA A 105 19.91 -19.23 14.60
CA ALA A 105 21.03 -19.54 13.69
C ALA A 105 20.92 -18.78 12.35
N ASN A 106 19.71 -18.45 11.90
CA ASN A 106 19.46 -17.86 10.59
C ASN A 106 18.50 -16.66 10.74
N ASN A 107 19.04 -15.45 10.76
CA ASN A 107 18.26 -14.22 10.85
C ASN A 107 17.95 -13.68 9.45
N TYR A 108 16.93 -14.26 8.79
CA TYR A 108 16.54 -13.88 7.42
C TYR A 108 16.05 -12.42 7.33
N GLY A 109 15.48 -11.87 8.41
CA GLY A 109 15.14 -10.45 8.47
C GLY A 109 16.35 -9.51 8.33
N GLN A 110 17.56 -9.97 8.67
CA GLN A 110 18.80 -9.20 8.50
C GLN A 110 19.57 -9.58 7.24
N THR A 111 19.71 -10.89 6.99
CA THR A 111 20.60 -11.42 5.94
C THR A 111 19.92 -11.57 4.58
N GLY A 112 18.58 -11.41 4.53
CA GLY A 112 17.80 -11.80 3.38
C GLY A 112 17.71 -13.31 3.23
N TYR A 113 17.06 -13.76 2.15
CA TYR A 113 16.86 -15.17 1.84
C TYR A 113 16.84 -15.42 0.34
N LEU A 114 17.32 -16.59 -0.08
CA LEU A 114 17.19 -17.09 -1.45
C LEU A 114 16.93 -18.59 -1.42
N ALA A 115 15.77 -19.02 -1.88
CA ALA A 115 15.47 -20.41 -2.19
C ALA A 115 16.10 -20.79 -3.54
N LYS A 116 16.93 -21.79 -3.57
CA LYS A 116 17.54 -22.34 -4.80
C LYS A 116 16.61 -23.33 -5.51
N THR A 117 15.73 -23.94 -4.75
CA THR A 117 14.73 -24.90 -5.22
C THR A 117 13.37 -24.61 -4.59
N ARG A 118 12.29 -25.13 -5.17
CA ARG A 118 10.93 -25.00 -4.60
C ARG A 118 10.79 -25.63 -3.21
N ALA A 119 11.57 -26.67 -2.93
CA ALA A 119 11.56 -27.31 -1.62
C ALA A 119 12.17 -26.45 -0.50
N GLU A 120 12.97 -25.47 -0.88
CA GLU A 120 13.58 -24.50 0.04
C GLU A 120 12.71 -23.26 0.25
N GLU A 121 11.64 -23.07 -0.53
CA GLU A 121 10.76 -21.90 -0.36
C GLU A 121 10.12 -21.91 1.03
N LEU A 122 10.31 -20.84 1.81
CA LEU A 122 9.89 -20.76 3.21
C LEU A 122 8.43 -20.37 3.34
N PRO A 123 7.60 -21.12 4.10
CA PRO A 123 6.22 -20.72 4.36
C PRO A 123 6.13 -19.36 5.04
N ALA A 124 5.37 -18.43 4.47
CA ALA A 124 5.03 -17.14 5.03
C ALA A 124 3.79 -17.30 5.94
N LYS A 125 4.00 -17.78 7.15
CA LYS A 125 2.91 -18.08 8.09
C LYS A 125 2.05 -16.85 8.38
N GLY A 126 0.74 -17.01 8.26
CA GLY A 126 -0.24 -15.95 8.48
C GLY A 126 -0.45 -15.05 7.26
N TYR A 127 0.32 -15.21 6.20
CA TYR A 127 0.13 -14.48 4.95
C TYR A 127 -0.90 -15.17 4.06
N SER A 128 -1.59 -14.35 3.31
CA SER A 128 -2.45 -14.79 2.22
C SER A 128 -2.29 -13.87 1.02
N VAL A 129 -2.60 -14.41 -0.16
CA VAL A 129 -2.74 -13.61 -1.36
C VAL A 129 -4.21 -13.55 -1.73
N THR A 130 -4.70 -12.33 -1.91
CA THR A 130 -6.09 -12.04 -2.28
C THR A 130 -6.13 -11.51 -3.71
N ILE A 131 -6.89 -12.20 -4.56
CA ILE A 131 -7.00 -11.93 -5.99
C ILE A 131 -8.40 -11.41 -6.28
N THR A 132 -8.53 -10.20 -6.84
CA THR A 132 -9.82 -9.64 -7.25
C THR A 132 -10.39 -10.41 -8.44
N GLN A 133 -11.48 -11.14 -8.22
CA GLN A 133 -12.20 -11.88 -9.26
C GLN A 133 -13.22 -11.00 -9.96
N ASP A 134 -14.03 -10.26 -9.22
CA ASP A 134 -15.11 -9.43 -9.72
C ASP A 134 -15.24 -8.12 -8.94
N LEU A 135 -15.71 -7.09 -9.62
CA LEU A 135 -16.04 -5.79 -9.07
C LEU A 135 -17.38 -5.36 -9.63
N LYS A 136 -18.35 -5.05 -8.77
CA LYS A 136 -19.69 -4.63 -9.19
C LYS A 136 -20.17 -3.46 -8.35
N ASP A 137 -20.71 -2.43 -9.02
CA ASP A 137 -21.47 -1.37 -8.35
C ASP A 137 -22.79 -1.96 -7.81
N VAL A 138 -22.97 -1.83 -6.50
CA VAL A 138 -24.15 -2.28 -5.76
C VAL A 138 -24.80 -1.14 -4.98
N THR A 139 -24.51 0.09 -5.39
CA THR A 139 -25.05 1.31 -4.73
C THR A 139 -26.56 1.27 -4.63
N GLY A 140 -27.25 0.92 -5.74
CA GLY A 140 -28.69 0.81 -5.76
C GLY A 140 -29.24 -0.24 -4.77
N ASP A 141 -28.58 -1.38 -4.64
CA ASP A 141 -29.00 -2.44 -3.73
C ASP A 141 -28.79 -2.04 -2.26
N ILE A 142 -27.66 -1.40 -1.96
CA ILE A 142 -27.32 -0.95 -0.61
C ILE A 142 -28.23 0.22 -0.18
N LEU A 143 -28.43 1.21 -1.04
CA LEU A 143 -29.20 2.41 -0.71
C LEU A 143 -30.71 2.25 -0.93
N ASN A 144 -31.19 1.15 -1.48
CA ASN A 144 -32.62 0.90 -1.66
C ASN A 144 -33.38 1.02 -0.33
N GLY A 145 -34.40 1.88 -0.26
CA GLY A 145 -35.16 2.15 0.96
C GLY A 145 -34.42 2.97 2.02
N ILE A 146 -33.21 3.45 1.74
CA ILE A 146 -32.48 4.39 2.60
C ILE A 146 -32.77 5.80 2.13
N THR A 147 -33.28 6.66 3.04
CA THR A 147 -33.61 8.04 2.71
C THR A 147 -32.76 9.04 3.48
N ASP A 148 -32.62 10.26 2.95
CA ASP A 148 -31.87 11.33 3.62
C ASP A 148 -32.60 11.86 4.87
N THR A 149 -33.89 11.54 5.02
CA THR A 149 -34.69 11.89 6.18
C THR A 149 -34.53 10.93 7.35
N MET A 150 -33.90 9.78 7.15
CA MET A 150 -33.61 8.84 8.24
C MET A 150 -32.64 9.45 9.25
N PRO A 151 -32.85 9.20 10.57
CA PRO A 151 -31.84 9.51 11.57
C PRO A 151 -30.49 8.86 11.22
N ALA A 152 -29.40 9.62 11.39
CA ALA A 152 -28.06 9.19 10.94
C ALA A 152 -27.65 7.81 11.47
N GLN A 153 -27.99 7.50 12.75
CA GLN A 153 -27.67 6.22 13.36
C GLN A 153 -28.50 5.06 12.77
N GLU A 154 -29.76 5.30 12.47
CA GLU A 154 -30.64 4.30 11.85
C GLU A 154 -30.19 4.03 10.41
N ARG A 155 -29.88 5.09 9.65
CA ARG A 155 -29.33 5.01 8.31
C ARG A 155 -28.05 4.19 8.28
N ALA A 156 -27.10 4.47 9.17
CA ALA A 156 -25.83 3.75 9.26
C ALA A 156 -26.05 2.25 9.57
N ARG A 157 -26.94 1.92 10.51
CA ARG A 157 -27.28 0.51 10.86
C ARG A 157 -27.92 -0.21 9.68
N ALA A 158 -28.84 0.42 8.98
CA ALA A 158 -29.53 -0.16 7.84
C ALA A 158 -28.54 -0.46 6.70
N ILE A 159 -27.62 0.46 6.39
CA ILE A 159 -26.54 0.26 5.43
C ILE A 159 -25.66 -0.92 5.86
N GLN A 160 -25.18 -0.91 7.10
CA GLN A 160 -24.28 -1.96 7.61
C GLN A 160 -24.93 -3.35 7.58
N THR A 161 -26.23 -3.46 7.92
CA THR A 161 -26.98 -4.71 7.83
C THR A 161 -27.02 -5.25 6.41
N LYS A 162 -27.24 -4.39 5.41
CA LYS A 162 -27.26 -4.82 4.01
C LYS A 162 -25.89 -5.23 3.51
N ILE A 163 -24.84 -4.50 3.90
CA ILE A 163 -23.45 -4.85 3.60
C ILE A 163 -23.15 -6.25 4.12
N GLN A 164 -23.36 -6.49 5.41
CA GLN A 164 -23.11 -7.79 6.05
C GLN A 164 -23.90 -8.93 5.39
N ALA A 165 -25.16 -8.71 5.07
CA ALA A 165 -25.98 -9.70 4.39
C ALA A 165 -25.44 -10.05 2.99
N MET A 166 -25.02 -9.07 2.21
CA MET A 166 -24.46 -9.27 0.87
C MET A 166 -23.09 -9.95 0.93
N GLU A 167 -22.24 -9.60 1.89
CA GLU A 167 -20.93 -10.23 2.09
C GLU A 167 -21.11 -11.71 2.48
N ALA A 168 -21.97 -12.00 3.45
CA ALA A 168 -22.24 -13.37 3.90
C ALA A 168 -22.85 -14.25 2.80
N GLN A 169 -23.78 -13.69 2.01
CA GLN A 169 -24.43 -14.43 0.92
C GLN A 169 -23.44 -14.77 -0.23
N GLY A 170 -22.45 -13.91 -0.46
CA GLY A 170 -21.50 -14.08 -1.57
C GLY A 170 -20.27 -14.90 -1.21
N ALA A 171 -19.96 -15.07 0.07
CA ALA A 171 -18.79 -15.80 0.55
C ALA A 171 -18.93 -17.32 0.38
N ASN A 172 -17.82 -17.99 0.08
CA ASN A 172 -17.71 -19.45 0.03
C ASN A 172 -16.31 -19.85 0.50
N GLU A 173 -16.18 -20.22 1.76
CA GLU A 173 -14.90 -20.57 2.38
C GLU A 173 -14.24 -21.79 1.73
N ASP A 174 -15.02 -22.81 1.33
CA ASP A 174 -14.50 -24.03 0.69
C ASP A 174 -13.84 -23.75 -0.67
N GLU A 175 -14.28 -22.71 -1.34
CA GLU A 175 -13.69 -22.23 -2.60
C GLU A 175 -12.73 -21.05 -2.39
N GLY A 176 -12.49 -20.62 -1.15
CA GLY A 176 -11.69 -19.46 -0.81
C GLY A 176 -12.26 -18.13 -1.30
N ILE A 177 -13.58 -18.07 -1.50
CA ILE A 177 -14.25 -16.86 -1.98
C ILE A 177 -14.63 -15.98 -0.79
N MET A 178 -14.10 -14.79 -0.78
CA MET A 178 -14.44 -13.71 0.13
C MET A 178 -15.15 -12.60 -0.62
N VAL A 179 -16.20 -12.05 -0.02
CA VAL A 179 -16.89 -10.87 -0.57
C VAL A 179 -16.76 -9.70 0.39
N ARG A 180 -16.47 -8.53 -0.14
CA ARG A 180 -16.47 -7.26 0.59
C ARG A 180 -17.31 -6.23 -0.15
N VAL A 181 -18.07 -5.45 0.59
CA VAL A 181 -18.80 -4.29 0.06
C VAL A 181 -18.20 -3.04 0.68
N LEU A 182 -17.56 -2.25 -0.16
CA LEU A 182 -16.81 -1.07 0.27
C LEU A 182 -17.54 0.22 -0.14
N PRO A 183 -17.68 1.19 0.77
CA PRO A 183 -18.15 2.51 0.42
C PRO A 183 -17.06 3.24 -0.37
N MET A 184 -17.46 3.87 -1.47
CA MET A 184 -16.62 4.74 -2.28
C MET A 184 -17.21 6.13 -2.34
N ASN A 185 -16.41 7.14 -2.70
CA ASN A 185 -16.85 8.52 -2.82
C ASN A 185 -17.62 8.97 -1.57
N GLU A 186 -17.06 8.74 -0.39
CA GLU A 186 -17.64 9.12 0.91
C GLU A 186 -19.00 8.45 1.21
N GLY A 187 -19.22 7.24 0.68
CA GLY A 187 -20.49 6.53 0.86
C GLY A 187 -21.58 6.96 -0.11
N LEU A 188 -21.23 7.72 -1.16
CA LEU A 188 -22.14 8.02 -2.27
C LEU A 188 -22.31 6.82 -3.20
N SER A 189 -21.34 5.90 -3.21
CA SER A 189 -21.41 4.65 -3.97
C SER A 189 -20.89 3.48 -3.16
N TYR A 190 -21.33 2.28 -3.50
CA TYR A 190 -20.96 1.04 -2.85
C TYR A 190 -20.57 0.02 -3.90
N TYR A 191 -19.38 -0.59 -3.74
CA TYR A 191 -18.87 -1.58 -4.66
C TYR A 191 -18.69 -2.92 -3.96
N ARG A 192 -19.21 -3.97 -4.58
CA ARG A 192 -18.99 -5.35 -4.14
C ARG A 192 -17.74 -5.89 -4.84
N PHE A 193 -16.76 -6.24 -4.06
CA PHE A 193 -15.57 -6.97 -4.49
C PHE A 193 -15.74 -8.45 -4.17
N THR A 194 -15.46 -9.29 -5.15
CA THR A 194 -15.36 -10.74 -4.95
C THR A 194 -13.90 -11.12 -5.09
N TYR A 195 -13.35 -11.77 -4.07
CA TYR A 195 -11.95 -12.13 -3.97
C TYR A 195 -11.79 -13.64 -3.91
N LEU A 196 -10.68 -14.14 -4.48
CA LEU A 196 -10.13 -15.46 -4.21
C LEU A 196 -8.98 -15.28 -3.23
N VAL A 197 -9.03 -15.97 -2.09
CA VAL A 197 -7.99 -15.94 -1.05
C VAL A 197 -7.19 -17.23 -1.08
N LEU A 198 -5.88 -17.11 -1.19
CA LEU A 198 -4.93 -18.24 -1.25
C LEU A 198 -3.97 -18.15 -0.05
N PRO A 199 -4.07 -19.07 0.93
CA PRO A 199 -3.32 -18.97 2.19
C PRO A 199 -1.89 -19.55 2.12
N ASP A 200 -1.55 -20.41 1.14
CA ASP A 200 -0.18 -20.95 1.02
C ASP A 200 0.69 -20.01 0.19
N VAL A 201 1.37 -19.11 0.89
CA VAL A 201 2.34 -18.16 0.33
C VAL A 201 3.72 -18.49 0.87
N ARG A 202 4.75 -18.47 0.00
CA ARG A 202 6.11 -18.84 0.38
C ARG A 202 7.12 -17.80 -0.10
N ILE A 203 8.13 -17.54 0.72
CA ILE A 203 9.23 -16.63 0.40
C ILE A 203 10.19 -17.35 -0.55
N VAL A 204 10.48 -16.73 -1.69
CA VAL A 204 11.44 -17.23 -2.69
C VAL A 204 12.75 -16.47 -2.58
N TYR A 205 12.66 -15.13 -2.53
CA TYR A 205 13.82 -14.26 -2.40
C TYR A 205 13.45 -12.98 -1.67
N ALA A 206 14.32 -12.56 -0.78
CA ALA A 206 14.29 -11.23 -0.20
C ALA A 206 15.73 -10.72 -0.05
N PRO A 207 16.02 -9.45 -0.39
CA PRO A 207 17.34 -8.87 -0.17
C PRO A 207 17.63 -8.74 1.33
N PRO A 208 18.92 -8.62 1.72
CA PRO A 208 19.29 -8.24 3.08
C PRO A 208 18.66 -6.91 3.50
N LYS A 209 18.38 -6.74 4.80
CA LYS A 209 17.75 -5.53 5.34
C LYS A 209 18.43 -4.23 4.92
N ASN A 210 19.76 -4.22 4.85
CA ASN A 210 20.53 -3.04 4.43
C ASN A 210 20.37 -2.66 2.95
N ILE A 211 19.68 -3.49 2.18
CA ILE A 211 19.26 -3.19 0.80
C ILE A 211 17.76 -2.92 0.76
N GLY A 212 16.96 -3.83 1.33
CA GLY A 212 15.51 -3.75 1.29
C GLY A 212 14.91 -2.63 2.16
N PHE A 213 15.68 -2.09 3.10
CA PHE A 213 15.29 -1.04 4.04
C PHE A 213 16.45 -0.07 4.29
N PHE A 214 17.11 0.35 3.21
CA PHE A 214 18.19 1.32 3.28
C PHE A 214 17.66 2.68 3.72
N GLY A 215 18.36 3.34 4.66
CA GLY A 215 17.95 4.63 5.21
C GLY A 215 16.88 4.55 6.31
N GLY A 216 16.22 3.41 6.50
CA GLY A 216 15.22 3.19 7.53
C GLY A 216 13.93 3.99 7.33
N ASP A 217 13.16 4.17 8.42
CA ASP A 217 11.88 4.89 8.38
C ASP A 217 11.98 6.34 7.88
N PRO A 218 13.01 7.14 8.19
CA PRO A 218 13.13 8.50 7.67
C PRO A 218 13.18 8.57 6.16
N ASP A 219 13.85 7.62 5.51
CA ASP A 219 14.05 7.62 4.05
C ASP A 219 12.96 6.86 3.29
N ASN A 220 12.06 6.14 3.99
CA ASN A 220 11.14 5.21 3.37
C ASN A 220 10.20 5.84 2.34
N PHE A 221 9.82 7.11 2.52
CA PHE A 221 8.90 7.82 1.63
C PHE A 221 9.52 9.09 1.02
N GLU A 222 10.84 9.27 1.13
CA GLU A 222 11.53 10.41 0.58
C GLU A 222 12.11 10.13 -0.81
N TRP A 223 12.21 11.16 -1.61
CA TRP A 223 12.89 11.13 -2.91
C TRP A 223 14.24 11.85 -2.82
N PRO A 224 15.30 11.31 -3.40
CA PRO A 224 15.40 10.04 -4.14
C PRO A 224 15.51 8.81 -3.20
N ARG A 225 14.87 7.71 -3.59
CA ARG A 225 14.97 6.43 -2.86
C ARG A 225 16.21 5.68 -3.31
N HIS A 226 16.90 5.06 -2.33
CA HIS A 226 18.13 4.30 -2.55
C HIS A 226 18.01 2.83 -2.12
N ASP A 227 16.83 2.41 -1.66
CA ASP A 227 16.58 1.05 -1.23
C ASP A 227 16.13 0.14 -2.39
N GLY A 228 16.40 -1.15 -2.25
CA GLY A 228 15.86 -2.21 -3.07
C GLY A 228 14.68 -2.86 -2.38
N ASP A 229 13.59 -2.11 -2.21
CA ASP A 229 12.38 -2.52 -1.48
C ASP A 229 11.54 -3.48 -2.32
N PHE A 230 12.04 -4.72 -2.51
CA PHE A 230 11.36 -5.76 -3.26
C PHE A 230 11.58 -7.14 -2.65
N THR A 231 10.62 -8.05 -2.87
CA THR A 231 10.66 -9.45 -2.45
C THR A 231 9.91 -10.31 -3.45
N PHE A 232 10.45 -11.47 -3.78
CA PHE A 232 9.74 -12.49 -4.53
C PHE A 232 9.13 -13.52 -3.58
N MET A 233 7.86 -13.77 -3.76
CA MET A 233 7.12 -14.83 -3.09
C MET A 233 6.48 -15.75 -4.13
N ARG A 234 5.95 -16.90 -3.70
CA ARG A 234 5.18 -17.79 -4.59
C ARG A 234 3.93 -18.25 -3.88
N VAL A 235 2.85 -18.28 -4.66
CA VAL A 235 1.53 -18.73 -4.21
C VAL A 235 1.32 -20.18 -4.63
N TYR A 236 0.73 -20.95 -3.72
CA TYR A 236 0.43 -22.35 -3.93
C TYR A 236 -1.05 -22.64 -3.73
N THR A 237 -1.51 -23.72 -4.34
CA THR A 237 -2.85 -24.31 -4.13
C THR A 237 -2.72 -25.79 -3.82
N GLY A 238 -3.77 -26.38 -3.31
CA GLY A 238 -3.85 -27.84 -3.23
C GLY A 238 -3.71 -28.50 -4.61
N PRO A 239 -3.39 -29.78 -4.69
CA PRO A 239 -3.24 -30.52 -5.95
C PRO A 239 -4.52 -30.50 -6.81
N ASN A 240 -5.67 -30.26 -6.19
CA ASN A 240 -6.98 -30.09 -6.84
C ASN A 240 -7.21 -28.67 -7.40
N GLY A 241 -6.23 -27.77 -7.24
CA GLY A 241 -6.32 -26.37 -7.67
C GLY A 241 -7.11 -25.44 -6.74
N LYS A 242 -7.63 -25.96 -5.60
CA LYS A 242 -8.36 -25.17 -4.62
C LYS A 242 -7.43 -24.50 -3.61
N PRO A 243 -7.87 -23.43 -2.96
CA PRO A 243 -7.18 -22.87 -1.80
C PRO A 243 -6.87 -23.93 -0.75
N ALA A 244 -5.69 -23.92 -0.20
CA ALA A 244 -5.26 -24.85 0.82
C ALA A 244 -4.19 -24.20 1.70
N GLU A 245 -4.22 -24.54 2.98
CA GLU A 245 -3.14 -24.24 3.92
C GLU A 245 -1.83 -24.88 3.48
N TYR A 246 -0.72 -24.41 4.03
CA TYR A 246 0.61 -24.93 3.67
C TYR A 246 0.68 -26.46 3.74
N SER A 247 1.09 -27.06 2.66
CA SER A 247 1.44 -28.50 2.56
C SER A 247 2.57 -28.68 1.54
N ALA A 248 3.47 -29.62 1.85
CA ALA A 248 4.51 -30.01 0.90
C ALA A 248 3.98 -30.59 -0.42
N ALA A 249 2.72 -31.08 -0.40
CA ALA A 249 2.03 -31.62 -1.58
C ALA A 249 1.39 -30.54 -2.47
N ASN A 250 1.32 -29.29 -1.99
CA ASN A 250 0.72 -28.20 -2.76
C ASN A 250 1.54 -27.87 -4.01
N VAL A 251 0.84 -27.40 -5.03
CA VAL A 251 1.41 -27.07 -6.33
C VAL A 251 1.37 -25.55 -6.57
N PRO A 252 2.28 -24.97 -7.36
CA PRO A 252 2.24 -23.56 -7.67
C PRO A 252 0.92 -23.16 -8.32
N TYR A 253 0.35 -22.05 -7.84
CA TYR A 253 -0.83 -21.45 -8.44
C TYR A 253 -0.53 -21.01 -9.87
N LYS A 254 -1.50 -21.15 -10.75
CA LYS A 254 -1.42 -20.72 -12.15
C LYS A 254 -2.30 -19.48 -12.35
N PRO A 255 -1.73 -18.26 -12.27
CA PRO A 255 -2.50 -17.04 -12.45
C PRO A 255 -3.04 -16.91 -13.88
N LYS A 256 -4.24 -16.32 -14.02
CA LYS A 256 -4.84 -16.03 -15.32
C LYS A 256 -4.00 -15.04 -16.14
N LYS A 257 -3.27 -14.16 -15.46
CA LYS A 257 -2.40 -13.14 -16.04
C LYS A 257 -1.16 -12.98 -15.15
N PHE A 258 -0.03 -12.67 -15.78
CA PHE A 258 1.19 -12.22 -15.10
C PHE A 258 1.85 -11.10 -15.91
N LEU A 259 2.66 -10.29 -15.27
CA LEU A 259 3.41 -9.20 -15.88
C LEU A 259 4.83 -9.66 -16.20
N SER A 260 5.40 -9.11 -17.26
CA SER A 260 6.79 -9.33 -17.61
C SER A 260 7.64 -8.20 -17.05
N LEU A 261 8.76 -8.54 -16.41
CA LEU A 261 9.75 -7.56 -15.96
C LEU A 261 10.45 -6.93 -17.17
N SER A 262 10.42 -5.59 -17.26
CA SER A 262 11.11 -4.86 -18.32
C SER A 262 12.56 -4.62 -17.93
N MET A 263 13.49 -5.19 -18.69
CA MET A 263 14.93 -4.95 -18.50
C MET A 263 15.39 -3.59 -19.06
N GLY A 264 14.53 -2.91 -19.81
CA GLY A 264 14.82 -1.57 -20.37
C GLY A 264 14.67 -0.42 -19.38
N GLY A 265 14.07 -0.70 -18.21
CA GLY A 265 13.76 0.32 -17.21
C GLY A 265 12.76 1.36 -17.72
N VAL A 266 12.77 2.53 -17.09
CA VAL A 266 11.94 3.70 -17.43
C VAL A 266 12.81 4.93 -17.61
N LYS A 267 12.32 5.93 -18.37
CA LYS A 267 12.97 7.21 -18.63
C LYS A 267 12.04 8.34 -18.22
N GLU A 268 12.61 9.51 -17.97
CA GLU A 268 11.82 10.71 -17.75
C GLU A 268 10.83 10.96 -18.89
N GLY A 269 9.56 11.19 -18.54
CA GLY A 269 8.47 11.37 -19.50
C GLY A 269 7.75 10.09 -19.93
N ASP A 270 8.22 8.90 -19.54
CA ASP A 270 7.50 7.67 -19.76
C ASP A 270 6.20 7.64 -18.94
N ILE A 271 5.18 6.99 -19.49
CA ILE A 271 3.92 6.77 -18.74
C ILE A 271 4.11 5.59 -17.81
N VAL A 272 3.86 5.82 -16.54
CA VAL A 272 3.78 4.78 -15.50
C VAL A 272 2.39 4.78 -14.88
N MET A 273 1.90 3.61 -14.51
CA MET A 273 0.62 3.45 -13.83
C MET A 273 0.83 2.59 -12.59
N PRO A 274 0.76 3.16 -11.38
CA PRO A 274 0.71 2.38 -10.16
C PRO A 274 -0.69 1.76 -10.01
N PHE A 275 -0.73 0.49 -9.63
CA PHE A 275 -1.94 -0.17 -9.15
C PHE A 275 -1.89 -0.17 -7.62
N LEU A 276 -2.82 0.54 -6.99
CA LEU A 276 -2.98 0.55 -5.54
C LEU A 276 -4.20 -0.28 -5.17
N ILE A 277 -4.03 -1.24 -4.24
CA ILE A 277 -5.13 -2.06 -3.73
C ILE A 277 -5.36 -1.77 -2.23
N ASP A 278 -4.64 -0.82 -1.64
CA ASP A 278 -4.81 -0.43 -0.24
C ASP A 278 -6.07 0.42 -0.03
N THR A 279 -7.17 -0.24 0.32
CA THR A 279 -8.47 0.40 0.52
C THR A 279 -8.54 1.32 1.73
N LEU A 280 -7.81 1.03 2.82
CA LEU A 280 -7.83 1.86 4.03
C LEU A 280 -7.08 3.17 3.84
N ARG A 281 -5.89 3.14 3.26
CA ARG A 281 -5.13 4.35 2.92
C ARG A 281 -5.86 5.20 1.91
N TYR A 282 -6.43 4.57 0.89
CA TYR A 282 -7.27 5.25 -0.10
C TYR A 282 -8.46 5.98 0.54
N GLN A 283 -9.17 5.32 1.46
CA GLN A 283 -10.29 5.95 2.17
C GLN A 283 -9.83 7.15 3.01
N ILE A 284 -8.72 7.02 3.75
CA ILE A 284 -8.15 8.10 4.56
C ILE A 284 -7.75 9.27 3.68
N GLU A 285 -7.02 9.05 2.60
CA GLU A 285 -6.57 10.09 1.67
C GLU A 285 -7.73 10.75 0.94
N THR A 286 -8.73 9.99 0.52
CA THR A 286 -9.95 10.52 -0.12
C THR A 286 -10.70 11.45 0.83
N LEU A 287 -10.89 11.04 2.09
CA LEU A 287 -11.56 11.86 3.10
C LEU A 287 -10.74 13.10 3.47
N GLN A 288 -9.42 12.98 3.56
CA GLN A 288 -8.53 14.13 3.79
C GLN A 288 -8.57 15.13 2.63
N ASN A 289 -8.59 14.64 1.40
CA ASN A 289 -8.66 15.50 0.21
C ASN A 289 -10.02 16.18 0.07
N ALA A 290 -11.13 15.50 0.38
CA ALA A 290 -12.45 16.09 0.39
C ALA A 290 -12.57 17.27 1.39
N GLY A 291 -11.97 17.11 2.59
CA GLY A 291 -11.92 18.17 3.60
C GLY A 291 -10.99 19.35 3.28
N LYS A 292 -10.08 19.19 2.32
CA LYS A 292 -9.00 20.16 2.07
C LYS A 292 -9.47 21.55 1.64
N ASN A 293 -10.61 21.61 0.94
CA ASN A 293 -11.20 22.86 0.41
C ASN A 293 -12.49 23.28 1.13
N ASP A 294 -12.96 22.50 2.10
CA ASP A 294 -14.17 22.77 2.89
C ASP A 294 -13.90 22.50 4.38
N PRO A 295 -13.61 23.54 5.17
CA PRO A 295 -13.33 23.39 6.61
C PRO A 295 -14.49 22.80 7.41
N ALA A 296 -15.74 23.03 7.00
CA ALA A 296 -16.91 22.49 7.67
C ALA A 296 -17.06 20.98 7.40
N LEU A 297 -16.75 20.54 6.19
CA LEU A 297 -16.69 19.14 5.81
C LEU A 297 -15.51 18.45 6.50
N ALA A 298 -14.34 19.08 6.56
CA ALA A 298 -13.17 18.56 7.26
C ALA A 298 -13.47 18.21 8.72
N VAL A 299 -14.19 19.09 9.43
CA VAL A 299 -14.62 18.83 10.83
C VAL A 299 -15.57 17.63 10.91
N LYS A 300 -16.53 17.49 9.98
CA LYS A 300 -17.44 16.33 9.94
C LYS A 300 -16.74 15.02 9.65
N LEU A 301 -15.73 15.05 8.81
CA LEU A 301 -14.95 13.85 8.40
C LEU A 301 -13.90 13.46 9.43
N GLN A 302 -13.55 14.37 10.35
CA GLN A 302 -12.45 14.17 11.29
C GLN A 302 -12.62 12.94 12.18
N SER A 303 -13.83 12.62 12.64
CA SER A 303 -14.10 11.43 13.44
C SER A 303 -13.94 10.13 12.62
N THR A 304 -14.34 10.13 11.35
CA THR A 304 -14.21 9.01 10.44
C THR A 304 -12.74 8.79 10.07
N ILE A 305 -12.03 9.86 9.72
CA ILE A 305 -10.58 9.83 9.45
C ILE A 305 -9.82 9.33 10.68
N PHE A 306 -10.20 9.79 11.89
CA PHE A 306 -9.59 9.35 13.14
C PHE A 306 -9.87 7.87 13.42
N GLY A 307 -11.09 7.39 13.19
CA GLY A 307 -11.46 5.98 13.31
C GLY A 307 -10.63 5.10 12.38
N LEU A 308 -10.63 5.40 11.07
CA LEU A 308 -9.86 4.67 10.06
C LEU A 308 -8.34 4.73 10.34
N SER A 309 -7.83 5.88 10.81
CA SER A 309 -6.43 6.01 11.18
C SER A 309 -6.08 5.21 12.43
N ASN A 310 -7.02 5.07 13.37
CA ASN A 310 -6.84 4.22 14.55
C ASN A 310 -6.90 2.75 14.17
N ASP A 311 -7.79 2.35 13.24
CA ASP A 311 -7.85 0.99 12.73
C ASP A 311 -6.55 0.64 11.99
N LEU A 312 -6.06 1.53 11.13
CA LEU A 312 -4.77 1.39 10.47
C LEU A 312 -3.63 1.28 11.50
N LYS A 313 -3.59 2.16 12.51
CA LYS A 313 -2.61 2.09 13.60
C LYS A 313 -2.75 0.84 14.47
N ASN A 314 -3.97 0.32 14.67
CA ASN A 314 -4.20 -0.93 15.40
C ASN A 314 -3.73 -2.14 14.59
N TYR A 315 -3.94 -2.13 13.28
CA TYR A 315 -3.35 -3.13 12.39
C TYR A 315 -1.82 -3.05 12.39
N GLU A 316 -1.25 -1.87 12.27
CA GLU A 316 0.19 -1.63 12.40
C GLU A 316 0.69 -1.87 13.83
N GLY A 317 -0.09 -1.50 14.84
CA GLY A 317 0.30 -1.47 16.25
C GLY A 317 0.22 -2.82 16.97
N SER A 318 -0.64 -3.75 16.58
CA SER A 318 -0.71 -5.08 17.21
C SER A 318 0.53 -5.94 16.88
N VAL A 319 1.11 -5.77 15.72
CA VAL A 319 2.40 -6.38 15.34
C VAL A 319 3.57 -5.58 15.93
N ILE A 320 3.48 -4.25 15.96
CA ILE A 320 4.48 -3.34 16.52
C ILE A 320 4.50 -3.44 18.07
N ALA A 321 3.37 -3.68 18.75
CA ALA A 321 3.35 -3.76 20.22
C ALA A 321 4.14 -4.97 20.76
N MET A 322 4.07 -6.13 20.11
CA MET A 322 4.91 -7.28 20.47
C MET A 322 6.40 -7.04 20.17
N ARG A 323 6.70 -6.27 19.10
CA ARG A 323 8.07 -5.88 18.74
C ARG A 323 8.60 -4.73 19.58
N ARG A 324 7.75 -3.77 19.99
CA ARG A 324 8.15 -2.67 20.90
C ARG A 324 8.59 -3.17 22.27
N ALA A 325 7.96 -4.22 22.80
CA ALA A 325 8.41 -4.82 24.06
C ALA A 325 9.86 -5.32 23.94
N ASP A 326 10.17 -6.04 22.85
CA ASP A 326 11.54 -6.58 22.63
C ASP A 326 12.55 -5.48 22.29
N ILE A 327 12.15 -4.46 21.51
CA ILE A 327 13.00 -3.30 21.18
C ILE A 327 13.24 -2.43 22.41
N VAL A 328 12.22 -2.17 23.22
CA VAL A 328 12.34 -1.39 24.44
C VAL A 328 13.26 -2.09 25.43
N ASP A 329 13.13 -3.39 25.61
CA ASP A 329 13.99 -4.16 26.52
C ASP A 329 15.42 -4.25 26.01
N LYS A 330 15.64 -4.42 24.70
CA LYS A 330 16.96 -4.33 24.07
C LYS A 330 17.57 -2.94 24.22
N LYS A 331 16.81 -1.89 23.99
CA LYS A 331 17.28 -0.51 24.17
C LYS A 331 17.62 -0.20 25.63
N ARG A 332 16.82 -0.65 26.58
CA ARG A 332 17.13 -0.55 28.00
C ARG A 332 18.41 -1.30 28.38
N ALA A 333 18.62 -2.49 27.79
CA ALA A 333 19.86 -3.23 28.00
C ALA A 333 21.07 -2.48 27.40
N GLU A 334 20.95 -1.92 26.20
CA GLU A 334 21.98 -1.08 25.57
C GLU A 334 22.27 0.18 26.39
N GLU A 335 21.22 0.86 26.89
CA GLU A 335 21.37 2.03 27.80
C GLU A 335 22.06 1.67 29.11
N ALA A 336 21.75 0.51 29.69
CA ALA A 336 22.41 0.01 30.87
C ALA A 336 23.91 -0.24 30.61
N VAL A 337 24.26 -0.88 29.50
CA VAL A 337 25.66 -1.09 29.10
C VAL A 337 26.38 0.25 28.86
N PHE A 338 25.73 1.18 28.13
CA PHE A 338 26.29 2.52 27.92
C PHE A 338 26.48 3.26 29.21
N THR A 339 25.52 3.26 30.13
CA THR A 339 25.59 3.89 31.44
C THR A 339 26.72 3.31 32.29
N GLN A 340 26.88 2.00 32.30
CA GLN A 340 27.97 1.31 32.98
C GLN A 340 29.33 1.71 32.40
N TRP A 341 29.45 1.75 31.06
CA TRP A 341 30.66 2.17 30.34
C TRP A 341 31.01 3.64 30.64
N VAL A 342 30.02 4.54 30.65
CA VAL A 342 30.21 5.97 31.02
C VAL A 342 30.68 6.10 32.45
N ASN A 343 30.06 5.41 33.41
CA ASN A 343 30.36 5.52 34.82
C ASN A 343 31.70 4.86 35.24
N ALA A 344 32.23 3.97 34.42
CA ALA A 344 33.50 3.28 34.70
C ALA A 344 34.75 4.17 34.54
N ASP A 345 34.60 5.38 33.99
CA ASP A 345 35.72 6.29 33.73
C ASP A 345 35.31 7.75 34.01
N PRO A 346 36.04 8.49 34.87
CA PRO A 346 35.70 9.87 35.21
C PRO A 346 35.66 10.83 34.01
N ALA A 347 36.55 10.66 33.04
CA ALA A 347 36.60 11.51 31.86
C ALA A 347 35.39 11.25 30.92
N ARG A 348 34.99 9.98 30.79
CA ARG A 348 33.77 9.61 30.08
C ARG A 348 32.52 10.12 30.78
N LYS A 349 32.47 10.01 32.10
CA LYS A 349 31.35 10.53 32.89
C LYS A 349 31.21 12.05 32.74
N ALA A 350 32.30 12.80 32.77
CA ALA A 350 32.30 14.25 32.58
C ALA A 350 31.80 14.62 31.17
N LYS A 351 32.11 13.81 30.14
CA LYS A 351 31.76 14.07 28.74
C LYS A 351 30.35 13.62 28.36
N TYR A 352 29.90 12.50 28.88
CA TYR A 352 28.69 11.82 28.42
C TYR A 352 27.61 11.61 29.49
N GLY A 353 27.90 11.94 30.76
CA GLY A 353 27.02 11.66 31.89
C GLY A 353 25.66 12.36 31.82
N GLU A 354 25.57 13.49 31.13
CA GLU A 354 24.32 14.26 30.95
C GLU A 354 23.54 13.94 29.66
N VAL A 355 24.04 13.04 28.82
CA VAL A 355 23.39 12.74 27.50
C VAL A 355 22.01 12.13 27.70
N LEU A 356 21.91 11.04 28.48
CA LEU A 356 20.62 10.38 28.73
C LEU A 356 19.64 11.23 29.55
N PRO A 357 20.08 11.90 30.66
CA PRO A 357 19.23 12.85 31.37
C PRO A 357 18.71 14.00 30.54
N THR A 358 19.50 14.49 29.58
CA THR A 358 19.09 15.56 28.65
C THR A 358 18.05 15.08 27.64
N LEU A 359 18.25 13.90 27.07
CA LEU A 359 17.29 13.29 26.15
C LEU A 359 15.95 12.93 26.82
N ALA A 360 15.98 12.53 28.09
CA ALA A 360 14.78 12.23 28.87
C ALA A 360 13.94 13.46 29.21
N LYS A 361 14.49 14.68 29.09
CA LYS A 361 13.80 15.95 29.35
C LYS A 361 13.28 16.63 28.10
N ALA A 362 13.73 16.22 26.91
CA ALA A 362 13.29 16.71 25.60
C ALA A 362 12.06 15.94 25.10
#